data_810202b4377fe1a9eca3cfb6791acdb8
#
_entry.id   810202b4377fe1a9eca3cfb6791acdb8
#
_cell.length_a   1.000
_cell.length_b   1.000
_cell.length_c   1.000
_cell.angle_alpha   90.00
_cell.angle_beta   90.00
_cell.angle_gamma   90.00
#
_symmetry.space_group_name_H-M   'P 1'
#
loop_
_entity.id
_entity.type
_entity.pdbx_description
1 polymer ?
#
loop_
_entity_poly.entity_id
_entity_poly.type
_entity_poly.pdbx_seq_one_letter_code
_entity_poly.pdbx_strand_id
1 'polypeptide(L)'
;MYLQKINLKNKYALITGAGKGLGRACSIALAEAGATVIALSRTPSDLNKLEKDIKKVKGKIIKVSCDVMNYEDLKQKLDKIKIIDVLVNNAGTNIPEPVSYTHLTLPTNREV
;
A
#
# COMPACT_ATOMS: atom_id res chain seq x y z
N MET A 1 15.63 8.35 -12.06
CA MET A 1 15.36 8.11 -10.63
C MET A 1 15.85 6.75 -10.22
N TYR A 2 16.31 6.64 -9.00
CA TYR A 2 16.88 5.38 -8.50
C TYR A 2 15.91 4.20 -8.61
N LEU A 3 14.65 4.42 -8.25
CA LEU A 3 13.63 3.37 -8.29
C LEU A 3 13.39 2.81 -9.69
N GLN A 4 13.74 3.54 -10.72
CA GLN A 4 13.56 3.07 -12.09
C GLN A 4 14.43 1.85 -12.40
N LYS A 5 15.49 1.64 -11.63
CA LYS A 5 16.34 0.48 -11.79
C LYS A 5 15.83 -0.75 -11.06
N ILE A 6 14.81 -0.59 -10.25
CA ILE A 6 14.21 -1.65 -9.47
C ILE A 6 12.99 -2.16 -10.22
N ASN A 7 12.96 -3.45 -10.48
CA ASN A 7 11.82 -4.08 -11.12
C ASN A 7 10.95 -4.74 -10.05
N LEU A 8 9.80 -4.16 -9.80
CA LEU A 8 8.84 -4.68 -8.82
C LEU A 8 7.65 -5.35 -9.48
N LYS A 9 7.80 -5.75 -10.72
CA LYS A 9 6.74 -6.43 -11.44
C LYS A 9 6.30 -7.68 -10.67
N ASN A 10 4.98 -7.85 -10.54
CA ASN A 10 4.36 -8.95 -9.81
C ASN A 10 4.57 -8.88 -8.29
N LYS A 11 5.00 -7.74 -7.77
CA LYS A 11 5.09 -7.51 -6.34
C LYS A 11 3.91 -6.66 -5.87
N TYR A 12 3.49 -6.89 -4.63
CA TYR A 12 2.38 -6.17 -4.02
C TYR A 12 2.90 -5.29 -2.89
N ALA A 13 2.59 -4.02 -2.95
CA ALA A 13 3.00 -3.06 -1.93
C ALA A 13 1.78 -2.50 -1.22
N LEU A 14 1.72 -2.67 0.09
CA LEU A 14 0.65 -2.12 0.92
C LEU A 14 1.12 -0.81 1.53
N ILE A 15 0.37 0.25 1.27
CA ILE A 15 0.70 1.57 1.79
C ILE A 15 -0.46 2.09 2.63
N THR A 16 -0.20 2.35 3.90
CA THR A 16 -1.18 2.99 4.78
C THR A 16 -1.02 4.50 4.67
N GLY A 17 -2.13 5.23 4.80
CA GLY A 17 -2.08 6.67 4.62
C GLY A 17 -1.68 7.07 3.21
N ALA A 18 -2.12 6.30 2.22
CA ALA A 18 -1.66 6.44 0.84
C ALA A 18 -2.21 7.67 0.13
N GLY A 19 -3.26 8.26 0.66
CA GLY A 19 -3.97 9.33 -0.05
C GLY A 19 -3.31 10.69 -0.04
N LYS A 20 -2.35 10.91 0.85
CA LYS A 20 -1.74 12.23 1.03
C LYS A 20 -0.26 12.15 1.31
N GLY A 21 0.43 13.25 1.02
CA GLY A 21 1.81 13.46 1.41
C GLY A 21 2.75 12.38 0.97
N LEU A 22 3.58 11.92 1.89
CA LEU A 22 4.62 10.94 1.61
C LEU A 22 4.04 9.60 1.17
N GLY A 23 2.93 9.18 1.78
CA GLY A 23 2.27 7.93 1.39
C GLY A 23 1.82 7.95 -0.06
N ARG A 24 1.29 9.08 -0.52
CA ARG A 24 0.89 9.25 -1.91
C ARG A 24 2.10 9.21 -2.84
N ALA A 25 3.16 9.91 -2.47
CA ALA A 25 4.38 9.92 -3.27
C ALA A 25 5.02 8.54 -3.37
N CYS A 26 5.07 7.80 -2.27
CA CYS A 26 5.57 6.43 -2.26
C CYS A 26 4.73 5.50 -3.13
N SER A 27 3.41 5.67 -3.07
CA SER A 27 2.50 4.85 -3.88
C SER A 27 2.76 5.03 -5.37
N ILE A 28 2.93 6.27 -5.81
CA ILE A 28 3.20 6.56 -7.21
C ILE A 28 4.56 5.99 -7.62
N ALA A 29 5.57 6.16 -6.79
CA ALA A 29 6.91 5.67 -7.10
C ALA A 29 6.95 4.14 -7.20
N LEU A 30 6.29 3.45 -6.27
CA LEU A 30 6.23 1.99 -6.30
C LEU A 30 5.46 1.48 -7.49
N ALA A 31 4.36 2.15 -7.84
CA ALA A 31 3.58 1.79 -9.03
C ALA A 31 4.40 1.97 -10.30
N GLU A 32 5.17 3.06 -10.38
CA GLU A 32 6.04 3.31 -11.52
C GLU A 32 7.12 2.24 -11.64
N ALA A 33 7.58 1.70 -10.52
CA ALA A 33 8.56 0.62 -10.50
C ALA A 33 7.96 -0.75 -10.85
N GLY A 34 6.66 -0.82 -11.05
CA GLY A 34 5.98 -2.05 -11.48
C GLY A 34 5.13 -2.74 -10.44
N ALA A 35 5.17 -2.30 -9.19
CA ALA A 35 4.39 -2.92 -8.13
C ALA A 35 2.89 -2.66 -8.30
N THR A 36 2.09 -3.60 -7.84
CA THR A 36 0.67 -3.34 -7.63
C THR A 36 0.53 -2.71 -6.25
N VAL A 37 0.04 -1.48 -6.21
CA VAL A 37 -0.11 -0.74 -4.98
C VAL A 37 -1.46 -1.05 -4.34
N ILE A 38 -1.43 -1.49 -3.09
CA ILE A 38 -2.63 -1.65 -2.28
C ILE A 38 -2.71 -0.42 -1.40
N ALA A 39 -3.56 0.52 -1.77
CA ALA A 39 -3.59 1.85 -1.15
C ALA A 39 -4.70 1.90 -0.11
N LEU A 40 -4.32 2.10 1.15
CA LEU A 40 -5.25 2.27 2.26
C LEU A 40 -5.40 3.75 2.60
N SER A 41 -6.63 4.20 2.67
CA SER A 41 -6.97 5.54 3.14
C SER A 41 -8.40 5.54 3.67
N ARG A 42 -8.68 6.42 4.61
CA ARG A 42 -10.04 6.62 5.09
C ARG A 42 -10.89 7.41 4.10
N THR A 43 -10.26 8.12 3.20
CA THR A 43 -10.92 9.08 2.33
C THR A 43 -10.98 8.56 0.90
N PRO A 44 -12.14 8.07 0.45
CA PRO A 44 -12.25 7.53 -0.91
C PRO A 44 -11.87 8.54 -2.01
N SER A 45 -12.15 9.81 -1.80
CA SER A 45 -11.79 10.82 -2.80
C SER A 45 -10.28 10.93 -3.00
N ASP A 46 -9.50 10.77 -1.92
CA ASP A 46 -8.05 10.75 -2.02
C ASP A 46 -7.56 9.55 -2.81
N LEU A 47 -8.19 8.40 -2.60
CA LEU A 47 -7.86 7.19 -3.35
C LEU A 47 -8.16 7.35 -4.83
N ASN A 48 -9.25 8.02 -5.16
CA ASN A 48 -9.59 8.26 -6.56
C ASN A 48 -8.58 9.18 -7.23
N LYS A 49 -8.10 10.19 -6.52
CA LYS A 49 -7.04 11.06 -7.04
C LYS A 49 -5.74 10.31 -7.25
N LEU A 50 -5.40 9.46 -6.29
CA LEU A 50 -4.20 8.62 -6.39
C LEU A 50 -4.31 7.68 -7.58
N GLU A 51 -5.46 7.08 -7.79
CA GLU A 51 -5.68 6.20 -8.92
C GLU A 51 -5.38 6.90 -10.24
N LYS A 52 -5.84 8.14 -10.38
CA LYS A 52 -5.56 8.90 -11.60
C LYS A 52 -4.06 9.11 -11.82
N ASP A 53 -3.35 9.42 -10.75
CA ASP A 53 -1.91 9.63 -10.83
C ASP A 53 -1.17 8.35 -11.15
N ILE A 54 -1.60 7.23 -10.57
CA ILE A 54 -0.99 5.93 -10.84
C ILE A 54 -1.24 5.50 -12.28
N LYS A 55 -2.42 5.78 -12.81
CA LYS A 55 -2.72 5.48 -14.21
C LYS A 55 -1.84 6.28 -15.17
N LYS A 56 -1.46 7.49 -14.80
CA LYS A 56 -0.55 8.30 -15.62
C LYS A 56 0.81 7.66 -15.81
N VAL A 57 1.26 6.89 -14.84
CA VAL A 57 2.53 6.16 -14.93
C VAL A 57 2.31 4.70 -15.34
N LYS A 58 1.12 4.38 -15.83
CA LYS A 58 0.74 3.03 -16.26
C LYS A 58 0.86 1.99 -15.16
N GLY A 59 0.66 2.42 -13.93
CA GLY A 59 0.74 1.56 -12.76
C GLY A 59 -0.57 0.86 -12.45
N LYS A 60 -0.53 0.02 -11.42
CA LYS A 60 -1.68 -0.74 -10.94
C LYS A 60 -1.97 -0.37 -9.50
N ILE A 61 -3.25 -0.26 -9.16
CA ILE A 61 -3.68 0.10 -7.82
C ILE A 61 -4.90 -0.73 -7.42
N ILE A 62 -4.91 -1.12 -6.15
CA ILE A 62 -6.08 -1.67 -5.48
C ILE A 62 -6.43 -0.68 -4.38
N LYS A 63 -7.60 -0.06 -4.49
CA LYS A 63 -8.04 0.94 -3.52
C LYS A 63 -8.77 0.26 -2.37
N VAL A 64 -8.35 0.56 -1.15
CA VAL A 64 -8.99 0.04 0.06
C VAL A 64 -9.35 1.21 0.97
N SER A 65 -10.64 1.52 1.04
CA SER A 65 -11.13 2.53 1.98
C SER A 65 -11.27 1.88 3.34
N CYS A 66 -10.41 2.27 4.26
CA CYS A 66 -10.33 1.63 5.56
C CYS A 66 -9.69 2.56 6.57
N ASP A 67 -10.20 2.53 7.79
CA ASP A 67 -9.58 3.20 8.92
C ASP A 67 -8.67 2.20 9.62
N VAL A 68 -7.36 2.44 9.58
CA VAL A 68 -6.39 1.53 10.21
C VAL A 68 -6.54 1.47 11.73
N MET A 69 -7.26 2.42 12.33
CA MET A 69 -7.59 2.38 13.75
C MET A 69 -8.73 1.42 14.06
N ASN A 70 -9.51 1.03 13.06
CA ASN A 70 -10.56 0.04 13.20
C ASN A 70 -9.98 -1.32 12.84
N TYR A 71 -9.54 -2.05 13.86
CA TYR A 71 -8.85 -3.31 13.66
C TYR A 71 -9.69 -4.35 12.89
N GLU A 72 -10.97 -4.47 13.23
CA GLU A 72 -11.82 -5.47 12.58
C GLU A 72 -12.00 -5.18 11.10
N ASP A 73 -12.23 -3.90 10.76
CA ASP A 73 -12.38 -3.50 9.37
C ASP A 73 -11.10 -3.74 8.60
N LEU A 74 -9.98 -3.35 9.19
CA LEU A 74 -8.66 -3.57 8.60
C LEU A 74 -8.42 -5.06 8.34
N LYS A 75 -8.69 -5.89 9.34
CA LYS A 75 -8.49 -7.33 9.22
C LYS A 75 -9.33 -7.92 8.10
N GLN A 76 -10.62 -7.58 8.05
CA GLN A 76 -11.51 -8.09 7.02
C GLN A 76 -11.02 -7.74 5.62
N LYS A 77 -10.56 -6.52 5.45
CA LYS A 77 -10.12 -6.06 4.14
C LYS A 77 -8.79 -6.65 3.75
N LEU A 78 -7.88 -6.81 4.71
CA LEU A 78 -6.58 -7.42 4.43
C LEU A 78 -6.66 -8.93 4.25
N ASP A 79 -7.65 -9.60 4.83
CA ASP A 79 -7.81 -11.04 4.65
C ASP A 79 -8.04 -11.42 3.19
N LYS A 80 -8.55 -10.51 2.39
CA LYS A 80 -8.74 -10.73 0.97
C LYS A 80 -7.45 -10.63 0.17
N ILE A 81 -6.42 -10.09 0.79
CA ILE A 81 -5.13 -9.87 0.14
C ILE A 81 -4.19 -10.97 0.61
N LYS A 82 -3.73 -11.78 -0.31
CA LYS A 82 -2.98 -12.99 0.02
C LYS A 82 -1.49 -12.76 0.18
N ILE A 83 -0.95 -11.78 -0.52
CA ILE A 83 0.49 -11.56 -0.56
C ILE A 83 0.78 -10.07 -0.46
N ILE A 84 1.66 -9.71 0.46
CA ILE A 84 2.21 -8.36 0.56
C ILE A 84 3.72 -8.49 0.59
N ASP A 85 4.38 -7.93 -0.41
CA ASP A 85 5.85 -7.99 -0.52
C ASP A 85 6.53 -6.80 0.13
N VAL A 86 5.86 -5.66 0.15
CA VAL A 86 6.38 -4.41 0.71
C VAL A 86 5.31 -3.76 1.56
N LEU A 87 5.68 -3.31 2.75
CA LEU A 87 4.78 -2.57 3.63
C LEU A 87 5.34 -1.18 3.87
N VAL A 88 4.55 -0.16 3.55
CA VAL A 88 4.85 1.23 3.88
C VAL A 88 3.83 1.71 4.91
N ASN A 89 4.24 1.80 6.16
CA ASN A 89 3.36 2.23 7.23
C ASN A 89 3.49 3.73 7.43
N ASN A 90 2.74 4.49 6.66
CA ASN A 90 2.80 5.94 6.65
C ASN A 90 1.68 6.59 7.48
N ALA A 91 0.76 5.81 7.99
CA ALA A 91 -0.36 6.37 8.75
C ALA A 91 0.03 6.82 10.17
N GLY A 92 1.27 6.55 10.58
CA GLY A 92 1.75 6.93 11.90
C GLY A 92 1.20 6.09 13.03
N THR A 93 0.56 4.98 12.71
CA THR A 93 -0.07 4.09 13.69
C THR A 93 0.57 2.71 13.60
N ASN A 94 0.76 2.08 14.74
CA ASN A 94 1.21 0.69 14.75
C ASN A 94 0.06 -0.21 14.31
N ILE A 95 0.30 -1.01 13.29
CA ILE A 95 -0.66 -2.01 12.87
C ILE A 95 -0.51 -3.19 13.83
N PRO A 96 -1.60 -3.63 14.47
CA PRO A 96 -1.52 -4.72 15.45
C PRO A 96 -0.95 -6.00 14.84
N GLU A 97 -0.12 -6.69 15.60
CA GLU A 97 0.48 -7.94 15.16
C GLU A 97 -0.51 -9.00 14.68
N PRO A 98 -1.67 -9.15 15.31
CA PRO A 98 -2.62 -10.17 14.86
C PRO A 98 -3.18 -9.96 13.46
N VAL A 99 -2.86 -8.86 12.81
CA VAL A 99 -3.26 -8.64 11.43
C VAL A 99 -2.58 -9.68 10.56
N SER A 100 -3.32 -10.25 9.64
CA SER A 100 -2.87 -11.40 8.86
C SER A 100 -1.57 -11.21 8.10
N TYR A 101 -1.18 -9.98 7.81
CA TYR A 101 0.07 -9.75 7.11
C TYR A 101 1.29 -10.22 7.89
N THR A 102 1.16 -10.42 9.20
CA THR A 102 2.27 -10.98 9.99
C THR A 102 2.65 -12.37 9.53
N HIS A 103 1.73 -13.06 8.88
CA HIS A 103 1.99 -14.36 8.30
C HIS A 103 2.63 -14.25 6.92
N LEU A 104 2.61 -13.05 6.37
CA LEU A 104 3.28 -12.82 5.12
C LEU A 104 4.74 -12.72 5.43
N THR A 105 5.49 -13.61 4.91
CA THR A 105 6.93 -13.56 5.11
C THR A 105 7.46 -12.34 4.37
N LEU A 106 7.44 -11.22 5.05
CA LEU A 106 8.19 -10.08 4.58
C LEU A 106 9.63 -10.38 4.93
N PRO A 107 10.47 -10.79 3.97
CA PRO A 107 11.77 -11.36 4.28
C PRO A 107 12.65 -10.44 5.11
N THR A 108 12.43 -9.15 4.98
CA THR A 108 13.22 -8.15 5.67
C THR A 108 12.49 -7.50 6.81
N ASN A 109 11.17 -7.73 6.88
CA ASN A 109 10.35 -7.10 7.91
C ASN A 109 10.52 -5.59 7.93
N ARG A 110 10.68 -4.99 6.78
CA ARG A 110 10.98 -3.57 6.68
C ARG A 110 9.74 -2.74 6.54
N GLU A 111 9.70 -1.71 7.38
CA GLU A 111 8.80 -0.59 7.18
C GLU A 111 9.59 0.52 6.49
N VAL A 112 8.98 1.08 5.50
CA VAL A 112 9.57 2.19 4.79
C VAL A 112 8.73 3.43 4.98
#